data_81c390b08fe6c01804ace410dd9473fe
#
_entry.id   81c390b08fe6c01804ace410dd9473fe
#
_cell.length_a   1.000
_cell.length_b   1.000
_cell.length_c   1.000
_cell.angle_alpha   90.00
_cell.angle_beta   90.00
_cell.angle_gamma   90.00
#
_symmetry.space_group_name_H-M   'P 1'
#
loop_
_entity.id
_entity.type
_entity.pdbx_description
1 polymer ?
#
loop_
_entity_poly.entity_id
_entity_poly.type
_entity_poly.pdbx_seq_one_letter_code
_entity_poly.pdbx_strand_id
1 'polypeptide(L)'
;MEIKEINTRYSGLAESDCCLSCGGAINYAEPKLGEVCVDLGSGRGTDVLRMAESVGKTGFVYGVDISDGMLEKARKNADKFGVTNVSFIRSELEKLELPDKVADLVISNCTLNHASDKQAVWNEIFRILKKGGRFVISDIYATAPIADEYRNDPAAVAECWAGSVTRAEYMQHLEKAGFASVEILEESAPYAKGNAEVCSFTIAGKKAAEKCCCCS
;
A
#
# COMPACT_ATOMS: atom_id res chain seq x y z
N MET A 1 -3.93 14.46 -10.50
CA MET A 1 -4.50 14.72 -9.15
C MET A 1 -3.51 15.58 -8.39
N GLU A 2 -3.97 16.56 -7.62
CA GLU A 2 -3.02 17.37 -6.88
C GLU A 2 -2.64 16.67 -5.57
N ILE A 3 -1.44 16.14 -5.50
CA ILE A 3 -0.78 15.59 -4.30
C ILE A 3 -0.94 16.49 -3.08
N LYS A 4 -1.03 17.81 -3.32
CA LYS A 4 -1.22 18.83 -2.30
C LYS A 4 -2.51 18.62 -1.47
N GLU A 5 -3.61 18.17 -2.06
CA GLU A 5 -4.87 17.97 -1.35
C GLU A 5 -4.82 16.73 -0.48
N ILE A 6 -4.22 15.64 -0.97
CA ILE A 6 -3.96 14.44 -0.16
C ILE A 6 -3.08 14.80 1.03
N ASN A 7 -1.96 15.48 0.80
CA ASN A 7 -1.05 15.92 1.87
C ASN A 7 -1.78 16.81 2.89
N THR A 8 -2.58 17.78 2.44
CA THR A 8 -3.34 18.68 3.33
C THR A 8 -4.34 17.92 4.18
N ARG A 9 -5.15 17.02 3.57
CA ARG A 9 -6.15 16.21 4.28
C ARG A 9 -5.50 15.33 5.34
N TYR A 10 -4.53 14.51 4.96
CA TYR A 10 -3.93 13.53 5.86
C TYR A 10 -3.02 14.17 6.91
N SER A 11 -2.31 15.26 6.60
CA SER A 11 -1.58 16.01 7.62
C SER A 11 -2.51 16.58 8.70
N GLY A 12 -3.70 17.08 8.32
CA GLY A 12 -4.71 17.52 9.29
C GLY A 12 -5.28 16.40 10.16
N LEU A 13 -5.28 15.16 9.67
CA LEU A 13 -5.76 13.98 10.39
C LEU A 13 -4.68 13.30 11.26
N ALA A 14 -3.41 13.69 11.14
CA ALA A 14 -2.30 13.03 11.81
C ALA A 14 -2.41 12.98 13.35
N GLU A 15 -3.03 13.99 13.96
CA GLU A 15 -3.26 14.07 15.40
C GLU A 15 -4.69 13.63 15.83
N SER A 16 -5.55 13.23 14.88
CA SER A 16 -6.90 12.77 15.21
C SER A 16 -6.88 11.38 15.83
N ASP A 17 -7.85 11.09 16.72
CA ASP A 17 -8.04 9.73 17.27
C ASP A 17 -8.77 8.79 16.29
N CYS A 18 -9.08 9.25 15.06
CA CYS A 18 -9.77 8.47 14.06
C CYS A 18 -8.90 7.30 13.57
N CYS A 19 -9.50 6.12 13.52
CA CYS A 19 -8.90 4.97 12.86
C CYS A 19 -8.95 5.21 11.34
N LEU A 20 -7.79 5.53 10.75
CA LEU A 20 -7.67 5.83 9.32
C LEU A 20 -7.46 4.56 8.49
N SER A 21 -7.13 3.43 9.13
CA SER A 21 -6.93 2.16 8.43
C SER A 21 -8.25 1.45 8.19
N CYS A 22 -8.59 1.25 6.93
CA CYS A 22 -9.74 0.45 6.50
C CYS A 22 -9.35 -0.98 6.15
N GLY A 23 -8.09 -1.39 6.34
CA GLY A 23 -7.56 -2.65 5.87
C GLY A 23 -6.81 -3.44 6.95
N GLY A 24 -6.69 -4.75 6.73
CA GLY A 24 -6.02 -5.70 7.61
C GLY A 24 -4.82 -6.39 6.97
N ALA A 25 -4.15 -5.76 5.98
CA ALA A 25 -3.03 -6.38 5.25
C ALA A 25 -1.97 -6.99 6.17
N ILE A 26 -1.64 -6.31 7.26
CA ILE A 26 -0.65 -6.78 8.24
C ILE A 26 -1.03 -8.14 8.88
N ASN A 27 -2.31 -8.46 9.00
CA ASN A 27 -2.77 -9.71 9.61
C ASN A 27 -2.49 -10.93 8.72
N TYR A 28 -2.28 -10.72 7.41
CA TYR A 28 -1.98 -11.74 6.42
C TYR A 28 -0.53 -11.68 5.93
N ALA A 29 0.20 -10.61 6.27
CA ALA A 29 1.51 -10.33 5.71
C ALA A 29 2.63 -11.25 6.22
N GLU A 30 2.50 -11.76 7.45
CA GLU A 30 3.47 -12.66 8.09
C GLU A 30 4.94 -12.22 7.90
N PRO A 31 5.33 -11.02 8.40
CA PRO A 31 6.73 -10.57 8.29
C PRO A 31 7.65 -11.55 9.02
N LYS A 32 8.79 -11.90 8.38
CA LYS A 32 9.75 -12.88 8.92
C LYS A 32 11.00 -12.20 9.43
N LEU A 33 11.65 -12.84 10.39
CA LEU A 33 12.90 -12.36 10.97
C LEU A 33 13.94 -12.09 9.87
N GLY A 34 14.55 -10.91 9.89
CA GLY A 34 15.57 -10.47 8.95
C GLY A 34 15.04 -9.93 7.61
N GLU A 35 13.74 -9.94 7.36
CA GLU A 35 13.18 -9.38 6.13
C GLU A 35 13.27 -7.86 6.10
N VAL A 36 13.31 -7.32 4.87
CA VAL A 36 13.10 -5.92 4.58
C VAL A 36 11.66 -5.75 4.11
N CYS A 37 10.87 -4.98 4.85
CA CYS A 37 9.47 -4.73 4.56
C CYS A 37 9.23 -3.28 4.14
N VAL A 38 8.18 -3.04 3.36
CA VAL A 38 7.73 -1.71 2.93
C VAL A 38 6.23 -1.59 3.19
N ASP A 39 5.81 -0.50 3.83
CA ASP A 39 4.42 -0.11 4.01
C ASP A 39 4.13 1.12 3.14
N LEU A 40 3.26 0.96 2.14
CA LEU A 40 2.86 2.03 1.23
C LEU A 40 1.60 2.73 1.76
N GLY A 41 1.70 4.04 1.99
CA GLY A 41 0.69 4.81 2.72
C GLY A 41 0.75 4.52 4.22
N SER A 42 1.95 4.52 4.78
CA SER A 42 2.22 4.10 6.16
C SER A 42 1.55 4.96 7.24
N GLY A 43 1.02 6.13 6.88
CA GLY A 43 0.36 7.03 7.80
C GLY A 43 1.23 7.32 9.04
N ARG A 44 0.64 7.09 10.22
CA ARG A 44 1.31 7.29 11.53
C ARG A 44 2.30 6.18 11.90
N GLY A 45 2.57 5.24 10.99
CA GLY A 45 3.57 4.19 11.15
C GLY A 45 3.13 3.00 12.00
N THR A 46 1.84 2.81 12.25
CA THR A 46 1.35 1.72 13.13
C THR A 46 1.79 0.34 12.64
N ASP A 47 1.57 0.03 11.36
CA ASP A 47 1.95 -1.27 10.80
C ASP A 47 3.47 -1.38 10.57
N VAL A 48 4.15 -0.25 10.30
CA VAL A 48 5.61 -0.18 10.25
C VAL A 48 6.22 -0.65 11.58
N LEU A 49 5.72 -0.15 12.72
CA LEU A 49 6.21 -0.52 14.06
C LEU A 49 5.93 -2.00 14.37
N ARG A 50 4.74 -2.50 14.01
CA ARG A 50 4.40 -3.93 14.18
C ARG A 50 5.31 -4.83 13.34
N MET A 51 5.58 -4.46 12.08
CA MET A 51 6.53 -5.19 11.24
C MET A 51 7.94 -5.11 11.77
N ALA A 52 8.39 -3.94 12.27
CA ALA A 52 9.72 -3.76 12.83
C ALA A 52 10.02 -4.69 14.01
N GLU A 53 9.01 -4.92 14.87
CA GLU A 53 9.09 -5.92 15.95
C GLU A 53 9.25 -7.34 15.37
N SER A 54 8.43 -7.69 14.36
CA SER A 54 8.42 -9.03 13.75
C SER A 54 9.72 -9.36 13.00
N VAL A 55 10.26 -8.41 12.24
CA VAL A 55 11.51 -8.63 11.48
C VAL A 55 12.76 -8.59 12.37
N GLY A 56 12.65 -8.05 13.59
CA GLY A 56 13.72 -8.01 14.56
C GLY A 56 14.91 -7.13 14.15
N LYS A 57 15.99 -7.19 14.93
CA LYS A 57 17.17 -6.32 14.77
C LYS A 57 17.93 -6.49 13.43
N THR A 58 17.76 -7.62 12.77
CA THR A 58 18.43 -7.94 11.49
C THR A 58 17.58 -7.58 10.27
N GLY A 59 16.28 -7.29 10.49
CA GLY A 59 15.36 -6.82 9.47
C GLY A 59 15.22 -5.30 9.50
N PHE A 60 14.52 -4.76 8.50
CA PHE A 60 14.31 -3.34 8.35
C PHE A 60 12.94 -3.02 7.74
N VAL A 61 12.32 -1.90 8.13
CA VAL A 61 11.02 -1.51 7.58
C VAL A 61 11.04 -0.07 7.07
N TYR A 62 10.60 0.10 5.83
CA TYR A 62 10.35 1.41 5.25
C TYR A 62 8.85 1.73 5.34
N GLY A 63 8.52 2.89 5.91
CA GLY A 63 7.20 3.50 5.81
C GLY A 63 7.23 4.58 4.75
N VAL A 64 6.36 4.47 3.76
CA VAL A 64 6.27 5.44 2.66
C VAL A 64 4.93 6.15 2.74
N ASP A 65 4.96 7.48 2.73
CA ASP A 65 3.75 8.30 2.70
C ASP A 65 4.02 9.62 1.97
N ILE A 66 2.99 10.28 1.47
CA ILE A 66 3.09 11.59 0.85
C ILE A 66 2.84 12.73 1.85
N SER A 67 2.22 12.42 2.99
CA SER A 67 1.81 13.38 4.01
C SER A 67 2.94 13.67 4.99
N ASP A 68 3.42 14.92 4.99
CA ASP A 68 4.46 15.36 5.91
C ASP A 68 4.05 15.22 7.38
N GLY A 69 2.79 15.55 7.71
CA GLY A 69 2.25 15.41 9.06
C GLY A 69 2.17 13.95 9.53
N MET A 70 1.79 13.03 8.64
CA MET A 70 1.80 11.59 8.94
C MET A 70 3.21 11.07 9.21
N LEU A 71 4.17 11.42 8.36
CA LEU A 71 5.57 11.02 8.52
C LEU A 71 6.21 11.59 9.80
N GLU A 72 5.89 12.84 10.15
CA GLU A 72 6.34 13.44 11.41
C GLU A 72 5.79 12.67 12.62
N LYS A 73 4.50 12.34 12.59
CA LYS A 73 3.87 11.55 13.63
C LYS A 73 4.44 10.14 13.73
N ALA A 74 4.71 9.51 12.58
CA ALA A 74 5.32 8.19 12.52
C ALA A 74 6.72 8.16 13.15
N ARG A 75 7.56 9.19 12.87
CA ARG A 75 8.88 9.33 13.49
C ARG A 75 8.77 9.50 15.01
N LYS A 76 7.88 10.39 15.49
CA LYS A 76 7.61 10.55 16.92
C LYS A 76 7.17 9.25 17.60
N ASN A 77 6.36 8.45 16.92
CA ASN A 77 5.94 7.15 17.43
C ASN A 77 7.12 6.16 17.51
N ALA A 78 7.95 6.08 16.48
CA ALA A 78 9.15 5.24 16.48
C ALA A 78 10.11 5.61 17.62
N ASP A 79 10.39 6.90 17.80
CA ASP A 79 11.23 7.41 18.90
C ASP A 79 10.64 7.07 20.26
N LYS A 80 9.33 7.28 20.43
CA LYS A 80 8.61 6.98 21.68
C LYS A 80 8.72 5.52 22.11
N PHE A 81 8.69 4.60 21.14
CA PHE A 81 8.80 3.15 21.38
C PHE A 81 10.24 2.62 21.26
N GLY A 82 11.22 3.48 20.98
CA GLY A 82 12.63 3.10 20.85
C GLY A 82 12.91 2.18 19.66
N VAL A 83 12.10 2.26 18.60
CA VAL A 83 12.25 1.45 17.38
C VAL A 83 13.24 2.10 16.45
N THR A 84 14.35 1.42 16.14
CA THR A 84 15.50 1.97 15.39
C THR A 84 15.69 1.35 14.00
N ASN A 85 15.02 0.24 13.71
CA ASN A 85 15.13 -0.49 12.44
C ASN A 85 14.02 -0.08 11.44
N VAL A 86 13.71 1.23 11.42
CA VAL A 86 12.70 1.81 10.53
C VAL A 86 13.21 3.07 9.84
N SER A 87 12.65 3.40 8.68
CA SER A 87 12.83 4.68 8.02
C SER A 87 11.51 5.15 7.40
N PHE A 88 11.22 6.45 7.50
CA PHE A 88 10.02 7.06 6.95
C PHE A 88 10.39 8.00 5.80
N ILE A 89 9.88 7.69 4.61
CA ILE A 89 10.24 8.33 3.34
C ILE A 89 9.02 9.02 2.76
N ARG A 90 9.20 10.30 2.39
CA ARG A 90 8.20 11.02 1.61
C ARG A 90 8.37 10.65 0.15
N SER A 91 7.35 10.01 -0.44
CA SER A 91 7.38 9.61 -1.84
C SER A 91 5.97 9.49 -2.42
N GLU A 92 5.85 9.72 -3.72
CA GLU A 92 4.68 9.36 -4.50
C GLU A 92 4.68 7.85 -4.75
N LEU A 93 3.49 7.27 -4.87
CA LEU A 93 3.35 5.82 -5.12
C LEU A 93 3.76 5.43 -6.54
N GLU A 94 3.54 6.33 -7.48
CA GLU A 94 3.87 6.15 -8.90
C GLU A 94 5.38 6.19 -9.19
N LYS A 95 6.18 6.70 -8.22
CA LYS A 95 7.65 6.77 -8.33
C LYS A 95 8.26 6.72 -6.94
N LEU A 96 8.50 5.51 -6.47
CA LEU A 96 9.02 5.29 -5.11
C LEU A 96 10.50 5.65 -5.00
N GLU A 97 10.83 6.46 -4.00
CA GLU A 97 12.22 6.80 -3.62
C GLU A 97 12.91 5.63 -2.87
N LEU A 98 12.81 4.43 -3.46
CA LEU A 98 13.38 3.19 -2.97
C LEU A 98 14.17 2.47 -4.06
N PRO A 99 15.27 1.77 -3.70
CA PRO A 99 16.05 0.99 -4.67
C PRO A 99 15.26 -0.19 -5.26
N ASP A 100 15.68 -0.65 -6.42
CA ASP A 100 15.20 -1.89 -7.02
C ASP A 100 15.49 -3.08 -6.10
N LYS A 101 14.56 -4.03 -6.05
CA LYS A 101 14.75 -5.32 -5.38
C LYS A 101 15.22 -5.19 -3.92
N VAL A 102 14.71 -4.19 -3.21
CA VAL A 102 15.02 -3.96 -1.79
C VAL A 102 14.11 -4.76 -0.85
N ALA A 103 12.84 -4.95 -1.22
CA ALA A 103 11.80 -5.48 -0.35
C ALA A 103 11.59 -6.99 -0.48
N ASP A 104 11.49 -7.67 0.65
CA ASP A 104 11.01 -9.03 0.76
C ASP A 104 9.47 -9.07 0.84
N LEU A 105 8.89 -8.04 1.49
CA LEU A 105 7.46 -7.87 1.67
C LEU A 105 7.05 -6.42 1.41
N VAL A 106 5.96 -6.23 0.66
CA VAL A 106 5.27 -4.94 0.54
C VAL A 106 3.86 -5.09 1.07
N ILE A 107 3.43 -4.17 1.93
CA ILE A 107 2.04 -4.06 2.35
C ILE A 107 1.47 -2.69 2.00
N SER A 108 0.14 -2.60 1.92
CA SER A 108 -0.59 -1.33 1.86
C SER A 108 -2.02 -1.51 2.34
N ASN A 109 -2.58 -0.44 2.93
CA ASN A 109 -3.97 -0.41 3.36
C ASN A 109 -4.66 0.85 2.78
N CYS A 110 -5.67 0.67 1.91
CA CYS A 110 -6.53 1.72 1.35
C CYS A 110 -5.78 2.91 0.72
N THR A 111 -4.61 2.70 0.13
CA THR A 111 -3.77 3.81 -0.33
C THR A 111 -3.65 3.87 -1.85
N LEU A 112 -3.66 2.71 -2.54
CA LEU A 112 -3.40 2.66 -3.99
C LEU A 112 -4.46 3.41 -4.80
N ASN A 113 -5.67 3.51 -4.28
CA ASN A 113 -6.75 4.25 -4.92
C ASN A 113 -6.54 5.77 -4.97
N HIS A 114 -5.62 6.32 -4.19
CA HIS A 114 -5.26 7.74 -4.29
C HIS A 114 -4.34 8.06 -5.47
N ALA A 115 -3.62 7.08 -5.99
CA ALA A 115 -2.72 7.28 -7.11
C ALA A 115 -3.50 7.62 -8.40
N SER A 116 -2.95 8.47 -9.25
CA SER A 116 -3.53 8.81 -10.55
C SER A 116 -3.29 7.72 -11.59
N ASP A 117 -2.12 7.10 -11.56
CA ASP A 117 -1.71 6.00 -12.43
C ASP A 117 -1.50 4.71 -11.61
N LYS A 118 -2.56 3.88 -11.55
CA LYS A 118 -2.52 2.59 -10.85
C LYS A 118 -1.50 1.63 -11.46
N GLN A 119 -1.28 1.70 -12.79
CA GLN A 119 -0.31 0.85 -13.46
C GLN A 119 1.11 1.21 -13.03
N ALA A 120 1.43 2.50 -12.94
CA ALA A 120 2.73 2.95 -12.44
C ALA A 120 2.99 2.45 -11.01
N VAL A 121 1.98 2.52 -10.12
CA VAL A 121 2.10 2.00 -8.75
C VAL A 121 2.42 0.50 -8.73
N TRP A 122 1.71 -0.31 -9.52
CA TRP A 122 1.97 -1.75 -9.58
C TRP A 122 3.33 -2.09 -10.19
N ASN A 123 3.79 -1.29 -11.17
CA ASN A 123 5.13 -1.41 -11.73
C ASN A 123 6.20 -1.10 -10.67
N GLU A 124 5.99 -0.09 -9.83
CA GLU A 124 6.88 0.26 -8.73
C GLU A 124 6.92 -0.82 -7.64
N ILE A 125 5.76 -1.36 -7.23
CA ILE A 125 5.71 -2.50 -6.30
C ILE A 125 6.52 -3.68 -6.87
N PHE A 126 6.32 -3.98 -8.16
CA PHE A 126 7.09 -5.04 -8.82
C PHE A 126 8.59 -4.72 -8.86
N ARG A 127 8.98 -3.47 -9.15
CA ARG A 127 10.37 -3.03 -9.21
C ARG A 127 11.09 -3.23 -7.89
N ILE A 128 10.49 -2.74 -6.79
CA ILE A 128 11.12 -2.77 -5.46
C ILE A 128 11.11 -4.16 -4.82
N LEU A 129 10.22 -5.06 -5.21
CA LEU A 129 10.23 -6.43 -4.71
C LEU A 129 11.44 -7.22 -5.21
N LYS A 130 12.08 -7.94 -4.30
CA LYS A 130 13.07 -8.98 -4.63
C LYS A 130 12.42 -10.11 -5.43
N LYS A 131 13.22 -10.92 -6.12
CA LYS A 131 12.77 -12.20 -6.69
C LYS A 131 12.29 -13.11 -5.55
N GLY A 132 11.09 -13.66 -5.68
CA GLY A 132 10.42 -14.42 -4.62
C GLY A 132 9.80 -13.57 -3.51
N GLY A 133 9.97 -12.26 -3.54
CA GLY A 133 9.29 -11.32 -2.64
C GLY A 133 7.78 -11.29 -2.88
N ARG A 134 7.04 -10.87 -1.87
CA ARG A 134 5.58 -10.92 -1.84
C ARG A 134 4.97 -9.56 -1.51
N PHE A 135 3.72 -9.39 -1.88
CA PHE A 135 2.90 -8.28 -1.39
C PHE A 135 1.63 -8.80 -0.71
N VAL A 136 1.09 -8.00 0.20
CA VAL A 136 -0.26 -8.12 0.76
C VAL A 136 -0.89 -6.74 0.78
N ILE A 137 -1.99 -6.57 0.05
CA ILE A 137 -2.67 -5.29 -0.11
C ILE A 137 -4.13 -5.44 0.30
N SER A 138 -4.58 -4.59 1.22
CA SER A 138 -6.01 -4.42 1.53
C SER A 138 -6.49 -3.10 0.94
N ASP A 139 -7.48 -3.16 0.07
CA ASP A 139 -8.03 -1.97 -0.62
C ASP A 139 -9.51 -2.17 -0.95
N ILE A 140 -10.10 -1.24 -1.67
CA ILE A 140 -11.44 -1.35 -2.24
C ILE A 140 -11.38 -1.33 -3.76
N TYR A 141 -12.32 -2.02 -4.39
CA TYR A 141 -12.62 -1.88 -5.81
C TYR A 141 -14.09 -1.50 -6.02
N ALA A 142 -14.40 -0.82 -7.10
CA ALA A 142 -15.77 -0.47 -7.47
C ALA A 142 -16.46 -1.62 -8.19
N THR A 143 -17.76 -1.84 -7.94
CA THR A 143 -18.56 -2.85 -8.65
C THR A 143 -18.88 -2.45 -10.08
N ALA A 144 -18.82 -1.15 -10.39
CA ALA A 144 -18.97 -0.55 -11.71
C ALA A 144 -17.98 0.62 -11.90
N PRO A 145 -17.68 1.03 -13.14
CA PRO A 145 -16.81 2.18 -13.40
C PRO A 145 -17.31 3.45 -12.70
N ILE A 146 -16.41 4.17 -12.04
CA ILE A 146 -16.71 5.45 -11.39
C ILE A 146 -16.87 6.53 -12.48
N ALA A 147 -17.90 7.35 -12.37
CA ALA A 147 -18.14 8.45 -13.31
C ALA A 147 -17.00 9.49 -13.27
N ASP A 148 -16.69 10.06 -14.45
CA ASP A 148 -15.57 10.99 -14.61
C ASP A 148 -15.68 12.24 -13.73
N GLU A 149 -16.89 12.70 -13.43
CA GLU A 149 -17.13 13.84 -12.53
C GLU A 149 -16.54 13.59 -11.14
N TYR A 150 -16.61 12.35 -10.60
CA TYR A 150 -16.04 11.99 -9.31
C TYR A 150 -14.55 11.65 -9.41
N ARG A 151 -14.13 11.00 -10.49
CA ARG A 151 -12.71 10.70 -10.73
C ARG A 151 -11.84 11.96 -10.85
N ASN A 152 -12.43 13.05 -11.33
CA ASN A 152 -11.77 14.34 -11.50
C ASN A 152 -11.99 15.29 -10.30
N ASP A 153 -12.74 14.88 -9.28
CA ASP A 153 -12.89 15.63 -8.05
C ASP A 153 -11.84 15.20 -7.01
N PRO A 154 -10.83 16.05 -6.72
CA PRO A 154 -9.77 15.72 -5.78
C PRO A 154 -10.26 15.41 -4.37
N ALA A 155 -11.36 16.02 -3.92
CA ALA A 155 -11.94 15.76 -2.62
C ALA A 155 -12.55 14.36 -2.55
N ALA A 156 -13.28 13.94 -3.59
CA ALA A 156 -13.84 12.60 -3.68
C ALA A 156 -12.74 11.52 -3.79
N VAL A 157 -11.68 11.78 -4.56
CA VAL A 157 -10.52 10.86 -4.67
C VAL A 157 -9.79 10.75 -3.33
N ALA A 158 -9.67 11.83 -2.56
CA ALA A 158 -9.06 11.78 -1.22
C ALA A 158 -9.87 10.94 -0.21
N GLU A 159 -11.12 10.55 -0.53
CA GLU A 159 -11.95 9.61 0.24
C GLU A 159 -11.77 8.14 -0.20
N CYS A 160 -10.82 7.85 -1.08
CA CYS A 160 -10.46 6.54 -1.68
C CYS A 160 -11.47 6.02 -2.72
N TRP A 161 -12.78 6.20 -2.54
CA TRP A 161 -13.79 5.54 -3.37
C TRP A 161 -13.81 6.04 -4.82
N ALA A 162 -13.64 7.36 -5.03
CA ALA A 162 -13.68 7.93 -6.39
C ALA A 162 -12.45 7.58 -7.22
N GLY A 163 -11.32 7.26 -6.57
CA GLY A 163 -10.12 6.75 -7.24
C GLY A 163 -10.15 5.23 -7.48
N SER A 164 -11.14 4.50 -6.97
CA SER A 164 -11.19 3.06 -7.16
C SER A 164 -11.47 2.66 -8.62
N VAL A 165 -10.94 1.52 -9.00
CA VAL A 165 -11.17 0.88 -10.31
C VAL A 165 -12.01 -0.36 -10.13
N THR A 166 -12.54 -0.93 -11.22
CA THR A 166 -13.25 -2.22 -11.13
C THR A 166 -12.30 -3.36 -10.79
N ARG A 167 -12.87 -4.46 -10.25
CA ARG A 167 -12.10 -5.67 -9.94
C ARG A 167 -11.31 -6.18 -11.16
N ALA A 168 -11.92 -6.15 -12.33
CA ALA A 168 -11.29 -6.59 -13.57
C ALA A 168 -10.08 -5.70 -13.95
N GLU A 169 -10.24 -4.37 -13.87
CA GLU A 169 -9.16 -3.42 -14.11
C GLU A 169 -8.03 -3.57 -13.10
N TYR A 170 -8.38 -3.78 -11.82
CA TYR A 170 -7.40 -3.97 -10.75
C TYR A 170 -6.53 -5.21 -11.03
N MET A 171 -7.14 -6.35 -11.37
CA MET A 171 -6.43 -7.58 -11.72
C MET A 171 -5.60 -7.43 -13.00
N GLN A 172 -6.09 -6.67 -13.99
CA GLN A 172 -5.34 -6.38 -15.21
C GLN A 172 -4.06 -5.56 -14.95
N HIS A 173 -4.09 -4.62 -14.01
CA HIS A 173 -2.90 -3.87 -13.62
C HIS A 173 -1.83 -4.78 -13.00
N LEU A 174 -2.24 -5.72 -12.16
CA LEU A 174 -1.35 -6.73 -11.56
C LEU A 174 -0.69 -7.61 -12.61
N GLU A 175 -1.49 -8.14 -13.54
CA GLU A 175 -0.99 -8.97 -14.64
C GLU A 175 0.02 -8.20 -15.52
N LYS A 176 -0.32 -6.98 -15.93
CA LYS A 176 0.57 -6.11 -16.72
C LYS A 176 1.87 -5.76 -16.00
N ALA A 177 1.86 -5.65 -14.68
CA ALA A 177 3.06 -5.44 -13.88
C ALA A 177 3.94 -6.68 -13.75
N GLY A 178 3.41 -7.88 -14.11
CA GLY A 178 4.16 -9.14 -14.09
C GLY A 178 3.83 -10.08 -12.92
N PHE A 179 2.76 -9.82 -12.18
CA PHE A 179 2.28 -10.72 -11.14
C PHE A 179 1.38 -11.81 -11.75
N ALA A 180 1.93 -13.00 -11.92
CA ALA A 180 1.25 -14.11 -12.60
C ALA A 180 0.28 -14.91 -11.69
N SER A 181 0.39 -14.76 -10.37
CA SER A 181 -0.42 -15.47 -9.40
C SER A 181 -0.78 -14.53 -8.26
N VAL A 182 -2.08 -14.26 -8.15
CA VAL A 182 -2.67 -13.40 -7.12
C VAL A 182 -3.79 -14.18 -6.44
N GLU A 183 -3.79 -14.18 -5.12
CA GLU A 183 -4.80 -14.82 -4.28
C GLU A 183 -5.64 -13.74 -3.59
N ILE A 184 -6.95 -13.91 -3.57
CA ILE A 184 -7.86 -13.11 -2.77
C ILE A 184 -8.01 -13.81 -1.42
N LEU A 185 -7.49 -13.19 -0.37
CA LEU A 185 -7.50 -13.73 1.00
C LEU A 185 -8.81 -13.43 1.72
N GLU A 186 -9.40 -12.28 1.42
CA GLU A 186 -10.65 -11.81 1.99
C GLU A 186 -11.36 -10.89 0.99
N GLU A 187 -12.67 -10.96 0.94
CA GLU A 187 -13.50 -10.11 0.08
C GLU A 187 -14.87 -9.88 0.75
N SER A 188 -15.30 -8.62 0.85
CA SER A 188 -16.60 -8.28 1.43
C SER A 188 -17.74 -8.42 0.42
N ALA A 189 -18.98 -8.49 0.93
CA ALA A 189 -20.13 -8.14 0.10
C ALA A 189 -20.07 -6.68 -0.35
N PRO A 190 -20.71 -6.32 -1.46
CA PRO A 190 -20.81 -4.92 -1.90
C PRO A 190 -21.47 -4.03 -0.85
N TYR A 191 -20.97 -2.80 -0.71
CA TYR A 191 -21.53 -1.77 0.18
C TYR A 191 -21.40 -0.38 -0.43
N ALA A 192 -22.29 0.53 -0.03
CA ALA A 192 -22.24 1.92 -0.48
C ALA A 192 -21.11 2.69 0.19
N LYS A 193 -20.30 3.42 -0.59
CA LYS A 193 -19.28 4.36 -0.11
C LYS A 193 -19.23 5.58 -1.02
N GLY A 194 -19.54 6.75 -0.46
CA GLY A 194 -19.76 7.95 -1.28
C GLY A 194 -20.89 7.73 -2.28
N ASN A 195 -20.64 8.04 -3.54
CA ASN A 195 -21.60 7.85 -4.64
C ASN A 195 -21.31 6.56 -5.45
N ALA A 196 -20.65 5.58 -4.86
CA ALA A 196 -20.33 4.32 -5.49
C ALA A 196 -20.72 3.11 -4.63
N GLU A 197 -20.87 1.96 -5.26
CA GLU A 197 -20.90 0.67 -4.61
C GLU A 197 -19.52 0.02 -4.76
N VAL A 198 -18.95 -0.40 -3.63
CA VAL A 198 -17.59 -0.96 -3.57
C VAL A 198 -17.54 -2.25 -2.78
N CYS A 199 -16.50 -3.04 -3.00
CA CYS A 199 -16.12 -4.16 -2.14
C CYS A 199 -14.75 -3.91 -1.54
N SER A 200 -14.56 -4.23 -0.27
CA SER A 200 -13.24 -4.34 0.34
C SER A 200 -12.65 -5.71 0.04
N PHE A 201 -11.37 -5.77 -0.21
CA PHE A 201 -10.67 -7.04 -0.41
C PHE A 201 -9.24 -6.98 0.10
N THR A 202 -8.70 -8.14 0.46
CA THR A 202 -7.28 -8.32 0.76
C THR A 202 -6.72 -9.32 -0.22
N ILE A 203 -5.68 -8.93 -0.93
CA ILE A 203 -5.00 -9.76 -1.93
C ILE A 203 -3.54 -9.97 -1.59
N ALA A 204 -3.02 -11.13 -1.96
CA ALA A 204 -1.61 -11.45 -1.87
C ALA A 204 -1.08 -11.94 -3.22
N GLY A 205 0.20 -11.69 -3.47
CA GLY A 205 0.89 -12.19 -4.65
C GLY A 205 2.39 -12.20 -4.46
N LYS A 206 3.08 -12.87 -5.38
CA LYS A 206 4.54 -13.03 -5.35
C LYS A 206 5.15 -12.64 -6.68
N LYS A 207 6.30 -11.96 -6.61
CA LYS A 207 7.17 -11.79 -7.77
C LYS A 207 7.87 -13.12 -8.02
N ALA A 208 7.68 -13.68 -9.22
CA ALA A 208 8.26 -14.98 -9.56
C ALA A 208 9.78 -15.01 -9.29
N ALA A 209 10.25 -16.11 -8.70
CA ALA A 209 11.66 -16.44 -8.70
C ALA A 209 12.08 -16.81 -10.14
N GLU A 210 13.31 -16.49 -10.54
CA GLU A 210 13.82 -17.02 -11.81
C GLU A 210 13.78 -18.55 -11.77
N LYS A 211 13.21 -19.16 -12.82
CA LYS A 211 13.42 -20.58 -13.04
C LYS A 211 14.91 -20.79 -13.25
N CYS A 212 15.53 -21.57 -12.37
CA CYS A 212 16.92 -21.99 -12.56
C CYS A 212 16.95 -22.85 -13.83
N CYS A 213 17.56 -22.35 -14.91
CA CYS A 213 17.72 -23.07 -16.18
C CYS A 213 18.71 -24.26 -16.08
N CYS A 214 19.03 -24.77 -14.88
CA CYS A 214 20.03 -25.80 -14.65
C CYS A 214 19.47 -27.21 -14.42
N CYS A 215 18.18 -27.45 -14.71
CA CYS A 215 17.57 -28.77 -14.61
C CYS A 215 16.82 -29.11 -15.92
N SER A 216 17.56 -29.34 -16.99
CA SER A 216 17.12 -30.08 -18.19
C SER A 216 18.21 -31.03 -18.63
#